data_7daaa82dca714617e4065a29a9be33fa
#
_entry.id   7daaa82dca714617e4065a29a9be33fa
#
_cell.length_a   1.000
_cell.length_b   1.000
_cell.length_c   1.000
_cell.angle_alpha   90.00
_cell.angle_beta   90.00
_cell.angle_gamma   90.00
#
_symmetry.space_group_name_H-M   'P 1'
#
loop_
_entity.id
_entity.type
_entity.pdbx_description
1 polymer ?
#
loop_
_entity_poly.entity_id
_entity_poly.type
_entity_poly.pdbx_seq_one_letter_code
_entity_poly.pdbx_strand_id
1 'polypeptide(L)'
;MHLGVAIGNLGFSIGAPLEPTAHAALVYRMADEAERLGFHSVWVGDHLALPRRPSTPYPYGGAVMLDPDISLLDPFAVLAALAGRTERIRLGFGVVVAPYRPALVTAKLVASIDALSGGRVILGIGSGWMPEEFAAVGVDFADRRRATDACLGYLLRVFAEGEVDGMTVLPRPVQRPRPPIWVGGNAAAAMRRAVSFGDGWDAPYADPAQLRSGIDRLRTFCDAAGRDPSSLGLSVRGIPASDVDDELIDSYARLGVTDLGVTLPYREPDLAVTLLSELAVRCASHLTGA
;
A
#
# COMPACT_ATOMS: atom_id res chain seq x y z
N MET A 1 4.77 -10.99 13.63
CA MET A 1 4.45 -10.50 12.27
C MET A 1 3.27 -9.55 12.38
N HIS A 2 3.27 -8.45 11.65
CA HIS A 2 2.16 -7.49 11.64
C HIS A 2 1.09 -7.92 10.63
N LEU A 3 -0.18 -7.92 11.04
CA LEU A 3 -1.30 -8.15 10.12
C LEU A 3 -1.96 -6.83 9.74
N GLY A 4 -2.10 -6.58 8.45
CA GLY A 4 -2.79 -5.43 7.89
C GLY A 4 -3.94 -5.85 6.97
N VAL A 5 -4.89 -4.96 6.75
CA VAL A 5 -6.10 -5.21 5.96
C VAL A 5 -6.24 -4.17 4.85
N ALA A 6 -6.44 -4.61 3.60
CA ALA A 6 -6.92 -3.74 2.54
C ALA A 6 -8.40 -3.40 2.80
N ILE A 7 -8.76 -2.12 2.82
CA ILE A 7 -10.11 -1.69 3.24
C ILE A 7 -11.07 -1.36 2.09
N GLY A 8 -10.74 -1.79 0.87
CA GLY A 8 -11.66 -1.75 -0.26
C GLY A 8 -11.96 -0.36 -0.83
N ASN A 9 -11.05 0.62 -0.67
CA ASN A 9 -11.22 1.94 -1.29
C ASN A 9 -11.28 1.90 -2.83
N LEU A 10 -10.79 0.82 -3.42
CA LEU A 10 -10.91 0.54 -4.83
C LEU A 10 -12.07 -0.43 -5.04
N GLY A 11 -13.10 0.05 -5.70
CA GLY A 11 -14.35 -0.68 -5.89
C GLY A 11 -14.23 -2.02 -6.62
N PHE A 12 -13.12 -2.31 -7.32
CA PHE A 12 -12.94 -3.61 -7.98
C PHE A 12 -12.80 -4.78 -6.99
N SER A 13 -12.52 -4.51 -5.73
CA SER A 13 -12.63 -5.50 -4.65
C SER A 13 -14.09 -5.76 -4.24
N ILE A 14 -15.04 -4.91 -4.66
CA ILE A 14 -16.43 -4.92 -4.20
C ILE A 14 -17.34 -5.70 -5.16
N GLY A 15 -16.98 -5.78 -6.45
CA GLY A 15 -17.67 -6.62 -7.44
C GLY A 15 -19.09 -6.20 -7.85
N ALA A 16 -19.62 -5.09 -7.30
CA ALA A 16 -20.83 -4.40 -7.72
C ALA A 16 -20.68 -2.89 -7.43
N PRO A 17 -21.22 -2.01 -8.28
CA PRO A 17 -21.21 -0.58 -8.01
C PRO A 17 -21.92 -0.28 -6.68
N LEU A 18 -21.21 0.34 -5.74
CA LEU A 18 -21.84 0.93 -4.56
C LEU A 18 -22.08 2.41 -4.80
N GLU A 19 -23.17 2.91 -4.27
CA GLU A 19 -23.37 4.36 -4.18
C GLU A 19 -22.17 4.98 -3.43
N PRO A 20 -21.64 6.15 -3.86
CA PRO A 20 -20.42 6.72 -3.30
C PRO A 20 -20.44 6.89 -1.79
N THR A 21 -21.58 7.27 -1.22
CA THR A 21 -21.74 7.42 0.25
C THR A 21 -21.75 6.07 0.97
N ALA A 22 -22.33 5.03 0.38
CA ALA A 22 -22.31 3.67 0.93
C ALA A 22 -20.90 3.07 0.87
N HIS A 23 -20.15 3.35 -0.22
CA HIS A 23 -18.74 2.96 -0.35
C HIS A 23 -17.87 3.62 0.73
N ALA A 24 -18.00 4.93 0.94
CA ALA A 24 -17.29 5.63 2.00
C ALA A 24 -17.65 5.08 3.39
N ALA A 25 -18.93 4.81 3.65
CA ALA A 25 -19.37 4.23 4.92
C ALA A 25 -18.76 2.83 5.17
N LEU A 26 -18.65 2.00 4.13
CA LEU A 26 -17.97 0.70 4.22
C LEU A 26 -16.50 0.85 4.57
N VAL A 27 -15.78 1.75 3.89
CA VAL A 27 -14.35 2.01 4.16
C VAL A 27 -14.15 2.45 5.62
N TYR A 28 -14.99 3.33 6.12
CA TYR A 28 -14.93 3.77 7.52
C TYR A 28 -15.20 2.63 8.50
N ARG A 29 -16.26 1.86 8.25
CA ARG A 29 -16.63 0.71 9.08
C ARG A 29 -15.51 -0.34 9.13
N MET A 30 -14.87 -0.61 7.99
CA MET A 30 -13.74 -1.55 7.93
C MET A 30 -12.53 -1.06 8.71
N ALA A 31 -12.22 0.24 8.65
CA ALA A 31 -11.10 0.81 9.40
C ALA A 31 -11.35 0.81 10.92
N ASP A 32 -12.56 1.20 11.35
CA ASP A 32 -12.95 1.17 12.76
C ASP A 32 -12.86 -0.26 13.33
N GLU A 33 -13.39 -1.23 12.58
CA GLU A 33 -13.39 -2.62 13.01
C GLU A 33 -11.98 -3.22 13.02
N ALA A 34 -11.16 -2.92 12.02
CA ALA A 34 -9.77 -3.35 12.00
C ALA A 34 -8.98 -2.80 13.22
N GLU A 35 -9.19 -1.53 13.57
CA GLU A 35 -8.57 -0.95 14.76
C GLU A 35 -9.08 -1.59 16.05
N ARG A 36 -10.40 -1.80 16.16
CA ARG A 36 -11.03 -2.44 17.33
C ARG A 36 -10.52 -3.86 17.55
N LEU A 37 -10.31 -4.61 16.47
CA LEU A 37 -9.84 -5.99 16.48
C LEU A 37 -8.31 -6.11 16.65
N GLY A 38 -7.57 -5.00 16.69
CA GLY A 38 -6.13 -5.00 16.92
C GLY A 38 -5.25 -5.27 15.69
N PHE A 39 -5.79 -5.10 14.48
CA PHE A 39 -4.96 -5.13 13.29
C PHE A 39 -3.93 -4.00 13.31
N HIS A 40 -2.74 -4.27 12.80
CA HIS A 40 -1.64 -3.32 12.82
C HIS A 40 -1.84 -2.14 11.84
N SER A 41 -2.42 -2.41 10.68
CA SER A 41 -2.53 -1.41 9.62
C SER A 41 -3.74 -1.62 8.71
N VAL A 42 -4.23 -0.53 8.14
CA VAL A 42 -5.17 -0.54 7.00
C VAL A 42 -4.45 -0.02 5.75
N TRP A 43 -4.86 -0.54 4.58
CA TRP A 43 -4.19 -0.28 3.31
C TRP A 43 -5.18 0.16 2.24
N VAL A 44 -4.79 1.19 1.48
CA VAL A 44 -5.56 1.75 0.35
C VAL A 44 -4.72 1.75 -0.91
N GLY A 45 -5.35 1.43 -2.04
CA GLY A 45 -4.72 1.45 -3.36
C GLY A 45 -4.94 2.77 -4.09
N ASP A 46 -4.20 3.01 -5.17
CA ASP A 46 -4.24 4.23 -5.97
C ASP A 46 -4.59 3.93 -7.43
N HIS A 47 -5.82 4.28 -7.79
CA HIS A 47 -6.31 4.37 -9.16
C HIS A 47 -7.13 5.65 -9.31
N LEU A 48 -6.99 6.33 -10.44
CA LEU A 48 -7.71 7.57 -10.73
C LEU A 48 -8.97 7.32 -11.55
N ALA A 49 -8.88 6.39 -12.50
CA ALA A 49 -9.97 6.05 -13.41
C ALA A 49 -9.75 4.67 -14.02
N LEU A 50 -10.82 3.99 -14.40
CA LEU A 50 -10.74 2.72 -15.10
C LEU A 50 -11.15 2.89 -16.57
N PRO A 51 -10.35 2.39 -17.53
CA PRO A 51 -10.71 2.41 -18.92
C PRO A 51 -11.85 1.42 -19.19
N ARG A 52 -12.80 1.78 -20.07
CA ARG A 52 -13.86 0.84 -20.51
C ARG A 52 -13.30 -0.39 -21.22
N ARG A 53 -12.09 -0.28 -21.78
CA ARG A 53 -11.36 -1.37 -22.45
C ARG A 53 -9.89 -1.25 -22.10
N PRO A 54 -9.42 -1.96 -21.06
CA PRO A 54 -8.01 -1.94 -20.69
C PRO A 54 -7.14 -2.56 -21.80
N SER A 55 -6.03 -1.93 -22.12
CA SER A 55 -5.06 -2.44 -23.11
C SER A 55 -4.12 -3.48 -22.53
N THR A 56 -3.99 -3.53 -21.21
CA THR A 56 -3.11 -4.45 -20.48
C THR A 56 -3.90 -5.23 -19.43
N PRO A 57 -3.65 -6.54 -19.29
CA PRO A 57 -4.23 -7.32 -18.20
C PRO A 57 -3.62 -6.90 -16.85
N TYR A 58 -4.31 -7.21 -15.76
CA TYR A 58 -3.80 -7.01 -14.41
C TYR A 58 -2.49 -7.81 -14.21
N PRO A 59 -1.38 -7.17 -13.80
CA PRO A 59 -0.06 -7.79 -13.86
C PRO A 59 0.22 -8.84 -12.77
N TYR A 60 -0.62 -8.93 -11.74
CA TYR A 60 -0.39 -9.80 -10.60
C TYR A 60 -1.27 -11.06 -10.59
N GLY A 61 -1.91 -11.37 -11.72
CA GLY A 61 -2.75 -12.55 -11.87
C GLY A 61 -4.16 -12.37 -11.29
N GLY A 62 -4.97 -13.45 -11.43
CA GLY A 62 -6.38 -13.42 -11.05
C GLY A 62 -7.26 -12.73 -12.10
N ALA A 63 -8.52 -13.15 -12.18
CA ALA A 63 -9.53 -12.47 -12.97
C ALA A 63 -10.05 -11.24 -12.21
N VAL A 64 -9.21 -10.22 -12.06
CA VAL A 64 -9.68 -8.92 -11.62
C VAL A 64 -10.47 -8.34 -12.80
N MET A 65 -11.79 -8.52 -12.77
CA MET A 65 -12.67 -7.84 -13.71
C MET A 65 -12.73 -6.38 -13.28
N LEU A 66 -12.06 -5.54 -14.08
CA LEU A 66 -12.14 -4.10 -13.92
C LEU A 66 -13.47 -3.64 -14.51
N ASP A 67 -14.48 -3.50 -13.68
CA ASP A 67 -15.73 -2.88 -14.07
C ASP A 67 -15.52 -1.35 -14.11
N PRO A 68 -15.64 -0.68 -15.27
CA PRO A 68 -15.38 0.75 -15.37
C PRO A 68 -16.39 1.62 -14.61
N ASP A 69 -17.52 1.07 -14.18
CA ASP A 69 -18.56 1.78 -13.44
C ASP A 69 -18.37 1.67 -11.91
N ILE A 70 -17.29 1.05 -11.46
CA ILE A 70 -16.94 0.94 -10.03
C ILE A 70 -16.46 2.28 -9.47
N SER A 71 -16.92 2.61 -8.26
CA SER A 71 -16.45 3.77 -7.49
C SER A 71 -15.00 3.56 -7.03
N LEU A 72 -14.16 4.58 -7.25
CA LEU A 72 -12.78 4.64 -6.76
C LEU A 72 -12.67 5.84 -5.81
N LEU A 73 -12.31 5.59 -4.56
CA LEU A 73 -12.04 6.65 -3.60
C LEU A 73 -10.53 6.96 -3.59
N ASP A 74 -10.19 8.23 -3.77
CA ASP A 74 -8.78 8.67 -3.76
C ASP A 74 -8.09 8.29 -2.45
N PRO A 75 -6.92 7.64 -2.48
CA PRO A 75 -6.24 7.13 -1.30
C PRO A 75 -5.83 8.23 -0.31
N PHE A 76 -5.45 9.41 -0.78
CA PHE A 76 -5.08 10.51 0.12
C PHE A 76 -6.29 11.08 0.84
N ALA A 77 -7.44 11.21 0.15
CA ALA A 77 -8.70 11.64 0.77
C ALA A 77 -9.15 10.61 1.83
N VAL A 78 -9.09 9.33 1.51
CA VAL A 78 -9.45 8.26 2.45
C VAL A 78 -8.55 8.28 3.68
N LEU A 79 -7.22 8.26 3.50
CA LEU A 79 -6.32 8.25 4.66
C LEU A 79 -6.35 9.54 5.47
N ALA A 80 -6.62 10.69 4.87
CA ALA A 80 -6.84 11.94 5.61
C ALA A 80 -8.09 11.86 6.50
N ALA A 81 -9.19 11.30 5.99
CA ALA A 81 -10.41 11.09 6.78
C ALA A 81 -10.17 10.08 7.93
N LEU A 82 -9.47 8.98 7.65
CA LEU A 82 -9.13 7.97 8.66
C LEU A 82 -8.14 8.48 9.71
N ALA A 83 -7.25 9.41 9.36
CA ALA A 83 -6.32 10.04 10.31
C ALA A 83 -7.04 10.72 11.47
N GLY A 84 -8.20 11.35 11.20
CA GLY A 84 -9.03 11.97 12.23
C GLY A 84 -10.07 11.04 12.87
N ARG A 85 -10.24 9.82 12.34
CA ARG A 85 -11.24 8.86 12.81
C ARG A 85 -10.67 7.75 13.68
N THR A 86 -9.42 7.37 13.45
CA THR A 86 -8.71 6.30 14.15
C THR A 86 -7.62 6.87 15.03
N GLU A 87 -7.16 6.10 16.04
CA GLU A 87 -6.19 6.57 17.02
C GLU A 87 -4.85 5.82 16.98
N ARG A 88 -4.86 4.52 16.66
CA ARG A 88 -3.69 3.63 16.80
C ARG A 88 -3.28 2.98 15.50
N ILE A 89 -4.25 2.54 14.70
CA ILE A 89 -3.99 1.76 13.48
C ILE A 89 -3.14 2.55 12.49
N ARG A 90 -2.17 1.90 11.87
CA ARG A 90 -1.33 2.54 10.86
C ARG A 90 -2.07 2.69 9.54
N LEU A 91 -1.76 3.76 8.82
CA LEU A 91 -2.44 4.20 7.61
C LEU A 91 -1.51 4.01 6.41
N GLY A 92 -1.72 2.92 5.67
CA GLY A 92 -0.83 2.49 4.61
C GLY A 92 -1.36 2.80 3.21
N PHE A 93 -0.48 3.32 2.36
CA PHE A 93 -0.70 3.31 0.91
C PHE A 93 -0.16 2.00 0.33
N GLY A 94 -0.97 1.26 -0.36
CA GLY A 94 -0.59 -0.02 -0.95
C GLY A 94 -0.97 -0.18 -2.43
N VAL A 95 -0.38 0.62 -3.31
CA VAL A 95 0.65 1.65 -3.27
C VAL A 95 0.18 2.96 -3.90
N VAL A 96 0.83 4.09 -3.59
CA VAL A 96 0.72 5.32 -4.41
C VAL A 96 1.45 5.09 -5.73
N VAL A 97 0.82 5.42 -6.83
CA VAL A 97 1.47 5.44 -8.14
C VAL A 97 2.21 6.77 -8.30
N ALA A 98 3.52 6.76 -8.07
CA ALA A 98 4.33 7.96 -7.95
C ALA A 98 4.16 8.97 -9.09
N PRO A 99 4.08 8.55 -10.39
CA PRO A 99 3.98 9.50 -11.48
C PRO A 99 2.59 10.13 -11.69
N TYR A 100 1.55 9.72 -10.97
CA TYR A 100 0.21 10.28 -11.17
C TYR A 100 0.05 11.71 -10.66
N ARG A 101 0.94 12.14 -9.78
CA ARG A 101 0.88 13.47 -9.16
C ARG A 101 2.26 14.12 -9.16
N PRO A 102 2.36 15.47 -9.25
CA PRO A 102 3.62 16.17 -9.00
C PRO A 102 4.22 15.79 -7.64
N ALA A 103 5.53 15.52 -7.60
CA ALA A 103 6.20 15.05 -6.38
C ALA A 103 6.02 15.99 -5.17
N LEU A 104 5.98 17.31 -5.40
CA LEU A 104 5.69 18.29 -4.35
C LEU A 104 4.28 18.11 -3.75
N VAL A 105 3.28 17.83 -4.59
CA VAL A 105 1.89 17.58 -4.13
C VAL A 105 1.85 16.31 -3.28
N THR A 106 2.49 15.24 -3.75
CA THR A 106 2.60 13.97 -3.00
C THR A 106 3.31 14.20 -1.65
N ALA A 107 4.44 14.90 -1.63
CA ALA A 107 5.15 15.22 -0.40
C ALA A 107 4.27 15.97 0.61
N LYS A 108 3.55 17.00 0.12
CA LYS A 108 2.66 17.82 0.94
C LYS A 108 1.51 17.01 1.53
N LEU A 109 0.87 16.17 0.72
CA LEU A 109 -0.25 15.33 1.16
C LEU A 109 0.21 14.30 2.20
N VAL A 110 1.32 13.59 1.92
CA VAL A 110 1.88 12.59 2.85
C VAL A 110 2.25 13.23 4.19
N ALA A 111 2.96 14.37 4.17
CA ALA A 111 3.36 15.06 5.40
C ALA A 111 2.15 15.59 6.18
N SER A 112 1.09 16.04 5.48
CA SER A 112 -0.14 16.50 6.12
C SER A 112 -0.90 15.36 6.79
N ILE A 113 -1.05 14.22 6.12
CA ILE A 113 -1.71 13.03 6.68
C ILE A 113 -0.89 12.48 7.85
N ASP A 114 0.44 12.49 7.74
CA ASP A 114 1.32 12.06 8.82
C ASP A 114 1.14 12.94 10.07
N ALA A 115 1.05 14.26 9.90
CA ALA A 115 0.77 15.18 10.98
C ALA A 115 -0.64 14.98 11.58
N LEU A 116 -1.67 14.86 10.74
CA LEU A 116 -3.06 14.64 11.17
C LEU A 116 -3.24 13.32 11.92
N SER A 117 -2.48 12.30 11.55
CA SER A 117 -2.54 10.98 12.18
C SER A 117 -1.59 10.83 13.37
N GLY A 118 -0.79 11.83 13.73
CA GLY A 118 0.20 11.70 14.80
C GLY A 118 1.34 10.73 14.47
N GLY A 119 1.71 10.61 13.18
CA GLY A 119 2.85 9.79 12.75
C GLY A 119 2.50 8.32 12.46
N ARG A 120 1.31 8.05 11.92
CA ARG A 120 0.86 6.69 11.61
C ARG A 120 0.95 6.30 10.13
N VAL A 121 1.42 7.18 9.25
CA VAL A 121 1.50 6.90 7.81
C VAL A 121 2.56 5.85 7.48
N ILE A 122 2.25 4.97 6.53
CA ILE A 122 3.19 4.11 5.82
C ILE A 122 3.06 4.42 4.33
N LEU A 123 4.13 4.87 3.70
CA LEU A 123 4.13 5.24 2.28
C LEU A 123 4.54 4.05 1.41
N GLY A 124 3.58 3.25 0.98
CA GLY A 124 3.82 2.33 -0.12
C GLY A 124 3.84 3.06 -1.45
N ILE A 125 4.83 2.78 -2.30
CA ILE A 125 5.02 3.46 -3.56
C ILE A 125 5.32 2.49 -4.70
N GLY A 126 4.74 2.74 -5.87
CA GLY A 126 4.89 1.94 -7.07
C GLY A 126 4.99 2.78 -8.33
N SER A 127 5.31 2.11 -9.46
CA SER A 127 5.46 2.77 -10.77
C SER A 127 4.19 2.73 -11.61
N GLY A 128 3.12 2.10 -11.16
CA GLY A 128 1.89 1.92 -11.96
C GLY A 128 2.02 0.91 -13.10
N TRP A 129 0.86 0.48 -13.61
CA TRP A 129 0.79 -0.57 -14.63
C TRP A 129 -0.21 -0.29 -15.77
N MET A 130 -1.12 0.68 -15.60
CA MET A 130 -2.24 0.96 -16.51
C MET A 130 -1.91 2.16 -17.42
N PRO A 131 -1.56 1.95 -18.71
CA PRO A 131 -1.14 3.04 -19.62
C PRO A 131 -2.19 4.13 -19.79
N GLU A 132 -3.47 3.77 -19.70
CA GLU A 132 -4.59 4.70 -19.88
C GLU A 132 -4.63 5.78 -18.81
N GLU A 133 -4.35 5.43 -17.55
CA GLU A 133 -4.27 6.41 -16.46
C GLU A 133 -3.07 7.34 -16.65
N PHE A 134 -1.92 6.83 -17.13
CA PHE A 134 -0.76 7.66 -17.46
C PHE A 134 -1.08 8.68 -18.56
N ALA A 135 -1.78 8.24 -19.60
CA ALA A 135 -2.23 9.14 -20.66
C ALA A 135 -3.18 10.22 -20.13
N ALA A 136 -4.10 9.85 -19.24
CA ALA A 136 -5.06 10.78 -18.65
C ALA A 136 -4.40 11.87 -17.78
N VAL A 137 -3.27 11.56 -17.13
CA VAL A 137 -2.50 12.55 -16.34
C VAL A 137 -1.36 13.21 -17.10
N GLY A 138 -1.24 12.94 -18.42
CA GLY A 138 -0.24 13.57 -19.28
C GLY A 138 1.20 13.08 -19.06
N VAL A 139 1.37 11.86 -18.55
CA VAL A 139 2.68 11.25 -18.31
C VAL A 139 2.91 10.11 -19.31
N ASP A 140 4.09 10.06 -19.91
CA ASP A 140 4.45 8.93 -20.78
C ASP A 140 4.64 7.66 -19.93
N PHE A 141 3.88 6.62 -20.28
CA PHE A 141 3.97 5.32 -19.62
C PHE A 141 5.38 4.69 -19.71
N ALA A 142 6.11 4.96 -20.79
CA ALA A 142 7.48 4.48 -20.95
C ALA A 142 8.43 5.07 -19.90
N ASP A 143 8.19 6.32 -19.51
CA ASP A 143 8.98 7.07 -18.53
C ASP A 143 8.64 6.75 -17.06
N ARG A 144 7.58 5.98 -16.78
CA ARG A 144 7.07 5.75 -15.42
C ARG A 144 8.12 5.35 -14.40
N ARG A 145 9.11 4.54 -14.79
CA ARG A 145 10.18 4.09 -13.90
C ARG A 145 11.10 5.23 -13.49
N ARG A 146 11.54 6.02 -14.47
CA ARG A 146 12.38 7.20 -14.26
C ARG A 146 11.65 8.26 -13.43
N ALA A 147 10.38 8.49 -13.74
CA ALA A 147 9.54 9.42 -12.99
C ALA A 147 9.33 8.97 -11.53
N THR A 148 9.20 7.66 -11.28
CA THR A 148 9.12 7.13 -9.91
C THR A 148 10.41 7.36 -9.13
N ASP A 149 11.57 7.10 -9.74
CA ASP A 149 12.88 7.31 -9.09
C ASP A 149 13.09 8.80 -8.78
N ALA A 150 12.75 9.69 -9.72
CA ALA A 150 12.81 11.13 -9.52
C ALA A 150 11.87 11.60 -8.40
N CYS A 151 10.64 11.09 -8.36
CA CYS A 151 9.69 11.37 -7.29
C CYS A 151 10.23 10.94 -5.93
N LEU A 152 10.74 9.73 -5.78
CA LEU A 152 11.33 9.25 -4.54
C LEU A 152 12.50 10.10 -4.07
N GLY A 153 13.43 10.43 -4.96
CA GLY A 153 14.54 11.33 -4.63
C GLY A 153 14.08 12.71 -4.16
N TYR A 154 13.01 13.23 -4.79
CA TYR A 154 12.40 14.50 -4.37
C TYR A 154 11.75 14.39 -2.98
N LEU A 155 10.95 13.34 -2.72
CA LEU A 155 10.30 13.10 -1.43
C LEU A 155 11.33 13.01 -0.30
N LEU A 156 12.41 12.26 -0.51
CA LEU A 156 13.46 12.09 0.50
C LEU A 156 14.10 13.43 0.88
N ARG A 157 14.40 14.29 -0.10
CA ARG A 157 14.94 15.63 0.16
C ARG A 157 13.94 16.49 0.93
N VAL A 158 12.70 16.58 0.46
CA VAL A 158 11.65 17.38 1.13
C VAL A 158 11.44 16.92 2.58
N PHE A 159 11.37 15.63 2.83
CA PHE A 159 11.13 15.12 4.18
C PHE A 159 12.33 15.35 5.12
N ALA A 160 13.55 15.27 4.59
CA ALA A 160 14.76 15.52 5.36
C ALA A 160 14.96 17.01 5.66
N GLU A 161 14.84 17.86 4.65
CA GLU A 161 15.25 19.24 4.70
C GLU A 161 14.11 20.21 5.05
N GLY A 162 12.87 19.88 4.64
CA GLY A 162 11.72 20.78 4.77
C GLY A 162 11.79 21.95 3.78
N GLU A 163 12.67 21.86 2.81
CA GLU A 163 12.90 22.86 1.77
C GLU A 163 13.24 22.18 0.44
N VAL A 164 12.87 22.79 -0.66
CA VAL A 164 13.25 22.36 -2.01
C VAL A 164 13.18 23.54 -2.97
N ASP A 165 14.22 23.69 -3.79
CA ASP A 165 14.30 24.72 -4.85
C ASP A 165 14.00 26.15 -4.32
N GLY A 166 14.48 26.47 -3.10
CA GLY A 166 14.27 27.75 -2.44
C GLY A 166 12.87 27.97 -1.84
N MET A 167 12.04 26.92 -1.79
CA MET A 167 10.71 26.96 -1.19
C MET A 167 10.66 26.13 0.09
N THR A 168 10.16 26.72 1.17
CA THR A 168 9.86 25.98 2.42
C THR A 168 8.62 25.09 2.24
N VAL A 169 8.73 23.82 2.59
CA VAL A 169 7.65 22.82 2.52
C VAL A 169 7.28 22.35 3.92
N LEU A 170 6.25 22.92 4.50
CA LEU A 170 5.72 22.58 5.82
C LEU A 170 4.26 22.12 5.75
N PRO A 171 3.79 21.26 6.68
CA PRO A 171 4.58 20.65 7.75
C PRO A 171 5.61 19.64 7.23
N ARG A 172 6.66 19.41 7.98
CA ARG A 172 7.47 18.19 7.81
C ARG A 172 6.71 17.01 8.44
N PRO A 173 6.94 15.77 8.00
CA PRO A 173 6.38 14.62 8.67
C PRO A 173 6.69 14.60 10.18
N VAL A 174 5.79 14.05 10.98
CA VAL A 174 5.98 13.87 12.43
C VAL A 174 6.98 12.74 12.68
N GLN A 175 6.89 11.68 11.88
CA GLN A 175 7.80 10.53 11.96
C GLN A 175 9.24 10.95 11.60
N ARG A 176 10.22 10.36 12.30
CA ARG A 176 11.65 10.65 12.08
C ARG A 176 12.38 9.36 11.67
N PRO A 177 13.20 9.41 10.63
CA PRO A 177 13.51 10.59 9.79
C PRO A 177 12.34 10.99 8.88
N ARG A 178 11.36 10.10 8.61
CA ARG A 178 10.19 10.27 7.74
C ARG A 178 9.23 9.07 7.91
N PRO A 179 8.01 9.10 7.33
CA PRO A 179 7.20 7.89 7.18
C PRO A 179 7.97 6.77 6.47
N PRO A 180 7.86 5.51 6.91
CA PRO A 180 8.54 4.41 6.25
C PRO A 180 8.04 4.27 4.81
N ILE A 181 8.99 4.07 3.88
CA ILE A 181 8.73 3.91 2.44
C ILE A 181 8.83 2.43 2.08
N TRP A 182 7.72 1.86 1.61
CA TRP A 182 7.65 0.50 1.08
C TRP A 182 7.55 0.53 -0.43
N VAL A 183 8.42 -0.18 -1.12
CA VAL A 183 8.39 -0.21 -2.60
C VAL A 183 7.71 -1.47 -3.08
N GLY A 184 6.60 -1.29 -3.80
CA GLY A 184 5.78 -2.38 -4.31
C GLY A 184 6.23 -2.91 -5.67
N GLY A 185 6.09 -4.23 -5.85
CA GLY A 185 6.26 -4.90 -7.12
C GLY A 185 7.31 -6.00 -7.16
N ASN A 186 7.08 -7.01 -8.02
CA ASN A 186 7.91 -8.21 -8.13
C ASN A 186 9.01 -8.10 -9.21
N ALA A 187 9.07 -7.00 -9.97
CA ALA A 187 10.08 -6.78 -10.98
C ALA A 187 11.44 -6.38 -10.37
N ALA A 188 12.54 -6.76 -11.03
CA ALA A 188 13.90 -6.39 -10.60
C ALA A 188 14.09 -4.87 -10.39
N ALA A 189 13.42 -4.04 -11.19
CA ALA A 189 13.47 -2.59 -11.03
C ALA A 189 12.83 -2.11 -9.71
N ALA A 190 11.73 -2.74 -9.27
CA ALA A 190 11.10 -2.44 -7.98
C ALA A 190 12.00 -2.85 -6.81
N MET A 191 12.59 -4.04 -6.87
CA MET A 191 13.54 -4.51 -5.85
C MET A 191 14.77 -3.59 -5.73
N ARG A 192 15.39 -3.21 -6.87
CA ARG A 192 16.49 -2.23 -6.85
C ARG A 192 16.08 -0.90 -6.24
N ARG A 193 14.86 -0.44 -6.53
CA ARG A 193 14.30 0.80 -5.95
C ARG A 193 14.11 0.66 -4.44
N ALA A 194 13.61 -0.48 -3.95
CA ALA A 194 13.51 -0.76 -2.51
C ALA A 194 14.88 -0.68 -1.84
N VAL A 195 15.92 -1.24 -2.46
CA VAL A 195 17.29 -1.17 -1.97
C VAL A 195 17.85 0.26 -1.95
N SER A 196 17.52 1.09 -2.95
CA SER A 196 18.08 2.44 -3.07
C SER A 196 17.34 3.50 -2.24
N PHE A 197 16.01 3.38 -2.08
CA PHE A 197 15.18 4.46 -1.54
C PHE A 197 14.26 4.01 -0.39
N GLY A 198 13.97 2.69 -0.29
CA GLY A 198 12.94 2.18 0.61
C GLY A 198 13.46 1.74 1.97
N ASP A 199 12.52 1.57 2.89
CA ASP A 199 12.70 0.89 4.18
C ASP A 199 12.20 -0.55 4.12
N GLY A 200 11.45 -0.90 3.05
CA GLY A 200 10.95 -2.24 2.83
C GLY A 200 10.60 -2.52 1.37
N TRP A 201 10.54 -3.81 1.05
CA TRP A 201 10.02 -4.32 -0.20
C TRP A 201 8.65 -4.98 0.03
N ASP A 202 7.68 -4.59 -0.78
CA ASP A 202 6.33 -5.13 -0.77
C ASP A 202 6.12 -6.02 -2.00
N ALA A 203 6.00 -7.34 -1.75
CA ALA A 203 5.83 -8.37 -2.77
C ALA A 203 4.34 -8.70 -2.95
N PRO A 204 3.62 -8.11 -3.92
CA PRO A 204 2.20 -8.38 -4.08
C PRO A 204 1.95 -9.81 -4.57
N TYR A 205 0.99 -10.48 -3.95
CA TYR A 205 0.48 -11.81 -4.32
C TYR A 205 1.56 -12.93 -4.42
N ALA A 206 2.68 -12.77 -3.75
CA ALA A 206 3.75 -13.75 -3.77
C ALA A 206 3.46 -14.90 -2.79
N ASP A 207 3.27 -16.12 -3.29
CA ASP A 207 3.28 -17.31 -2.45
C ASP A 207 4.68 -17.54 -1.80
N PRO A 208 4.80 -18.39 -0.76
CA PRO A 208 6.08 -18.60 -0.08
C PRO A 208 7.23 -19.05 -0.98
N ALA A 209 6.95 -19.81 -2.06
CA ALA A 209 7.99 -20.27 -2.98
C ALA A 209 8.48 -19.15 -3.92
N GLN A 210 7.54 -18.38 -4.47
CA GLN A 210 7.84 -17.18 -5.26
C GLN A 210 8.57 -16.14 -4.43
N LEU A 211 8.14 -15.93 -3.17
CA LEU A 211 8.76 -14.99 -2.26
C LEU A 211 10.21 -15.36 -1.96
N ARG A 212 10.52 -16.65 -1.74
CA ARG A 212 11.91 -17.13 -1.52
C ARG A 212 12.83 -16.69 -2.66
N SER A 213 12.42 -16.98 -3.91
CA SER A 213 13.17 -16.56 -5.10
C SER A 213 13.32 -15.03 -5.18
N GLY A 214 12.27 -14.28 -4.78
CA GLY A 214 12.32 -12.82 -4.70
C GLY A 214 13.33 -12.32 -3.66
N ILE A 215 13.36 -12.93 -2.49
CA ILE A 215 14.31 -12.59 -1.40
C ILE A 215 15.75 -12.83 -1.83
N ASP A 216 16.05 -13.95 -2.50
CA ASP A 216 17.41 -14.24 -2.97
C ASP A 216 17.88 -13.19 -3.99
N ARG A 217 16.98 -12.76 -4.88
CA ARG A 217 17.26 -11.66 -5.82
C ARG A 217 17.45 -10.32 -5.10
N LEU A 218 16.62 -10.03 -4.08
CA LEU A 218 16.74 -8.81 -3.28
C LEU A 218 18.08 -8.76 -2.56
N ARG A 219 18.53 -9.86 -1.97
CA ARG A 219 19.86 -9.99 -1.34
C ARG A 219 20.96 -9.68 -2.32
N THR A 220 20.93 -10.23 -3.54
CA THR A 220 21.91 -9.92 -4.59
C THR A 220 21.96 -8.41 -4.89
N PHE A 221 20.83 -7.72 -4.90
CA PHE A 221 20.81 -6.26 -5.12
C PHE A 221 21.33 -5.49 -3.90
N CYS A 222 21.06 -5.97 -2.69
CA CYS A 222 21.62 -5.39 -1.46
C CYS A 222 23.15 -5.52 -1.44
N ASP A 223 23.69 -6.71 -1.74
CA ASP A 223 25.13 -6.95 -1.81
C ASP A 223 25.81 -6.02 -2.82
N ALA A 224 25.21 -5.90 -4.01
CA ALA A 224 25.73 -5.01 -5.06
C ALA A 224 25.70 -3.51 -4.67
N ALA A 225 24.80 -3.12 -3.76
CA ALA A 225 24.67 -1.76 -3.25
C ALA A 225 25.41 -1.53 -1.93
N GLY A 226 26.05 -2.54 -1.34
CA GLY A 226 26.67 -2.46 -0.03
C GLY A 226 25.68 -2.22 1.12
N ARG A 227 24.41 -2.66 0.94
CA ARG A 227 23.34 -2.49 1.94
C ARG A 227 23.08 -3.80 2.67
N ASP A 228 23.00 -3.74 4.00
CA ASP A 228 22.56 -4.90 4.78
C ASP A 228 21.13 -5.30 4.42
N PRO A 229 20.88 -6.53 3.92
CA PRO A 229 19.53 -7.01 3.62
C PRO A 229 18.58 -6.99 4.83
N SER A 230 19.09 -7.15 6.05
CA SER A 230 18.29 -7.12 7.28
C SER A 230 17.72 -5.72 7.61
N SER A 231 18.26 -4.67 6.97
CA SER A 231 17.75 -3.30 7.10
C SER A 231 16.47 -3.05 6.31
N LEU A 232 16.02 -4.01 5.48
CA LEU A 232 14.79 -3.93 4.70
C LEU A 232 13.70 -4.81 5.31
N GLY A 233 12.57 -4.20 5.62
CA GLY A 233 11.34 -4.94 5.93
C GLY A 233 10.83 -5.71 4.70
N LEU A 234 10.19 -6.84 4.94
CA LEU A 234 9.54 -7.65 3.91
C LEU A 234 8.03 -7.67 4.13
N SER A 235 7.26 -7.31 3.13
CA SER A 235 5.80 -7.37 3.15
C SER A 235 5.28 -8.24 2.01
N VAL A 236 4.20 -8.97 2.28
CA VAL A 236 3.39 -9.65 1.27
C VAL A 236 1.97 -9.15 1.36
N ARG A 237 1.37 -8.73 0.24
CA ARG A 237 0.00 -8.24 0.19
C ARG A 237 -0.85 -8.95 -0.83
N GLY A 238 -2.17 -8.83 -0.64
CA GLY A 238 -3.14 -9.41 -1.54
C GLY A 238 -3.50 -10.85 -1.19
N ILE A 239 -3.18 -11.30 0.01
CA ILE A 239 -3.53 -12.65 0.48
C ILE A 239 -5.02 -12.67 0.83
N PRO A 240 -5.83 -13.57 0.23
CA PRO A 240 -7.23 -13.70 0.60
C PRO A 240 -7.38 -14.07 2.09
N ALA A 241 -8.34 -13.45 2.78
CA ALA A 241 -8.59 -13.74 4.20
C ALA A 241 -8.96 -15.20 4.47
N SER A 242 -9.56 -15.89 3.48
CA SER A 242 -9.86 -17.31 3.53
C SER A 242 -8.63 -18.20 3.67
N ASP A 243 -7.50 -17.74 3.12
CA ASP A 243 -6.26 -18.52 3.02
C ASP A 243 -5.32 -18.31 4.21
N VAL A 244 -5.64 -17.31 5.05
CA VAL A 244 -4.80 -16.93 6.18
C VAL A 244 -5.14 -17.78 7.41
N ASP A 245 -4.15 -18.54 7.86
CA ASP A 245 -4.13 -19.29 9.11
C ASP A 245 -2.74 -19.20 9.77
N ASP A 246 -2.58 -19.79 10.93
CA ASP A 246 -1.31 -19.78 11.67
C ASP A 246 -0.19 -20.48 10.88
N GLU A 247 -0.48 -21.54 10.11
CA GLU A 247 0.53 -22.27 9.31
C GLU A 247 1.07 -21.39 8.18
N LEU A 248 0.19 -20.69 7.47
CA LEU A 248 0.59 -19.75 6.42
C LEU A 248 1.39 -18.57 7.01
N ILE A 249 0.91 -17.99 8.13
CA ILE A 249 1.61 -16.91 8.83
C ILE A 249 3.02 -17.37 9.22
N ASP A 250 3.15 -18.53 9.82
CA ASP A 250 4.45 -19.10 10.20
C ASP A 250 5.35 -19.36 9.00
N SER A 251 4.77 -19.78 7.88
CA SER A 251 5.53 -19.99 6.64
C SER A 251 6.18 -18.70 6.12
N TYR A 252 5.46 -17.59 6.16
CA TYR A 252 5.98 -16.27 5.82
C TYR A 252 6.97 -15.75 6.87
N ALA A 253 6.68 -15.96 8.16
CA ALA A 253 7.59 -15.56 9.25
C ALA A 253 8.95 -16.24 9.14
N ARG A 254 9.00 -17.54 8.78
CA ARG A 254 10.27 -18.25 8.52
C ARG A 254 11.07 -17.69 7.35
N LEU A 255 10.42 -16.98 6.42
CA LEU A 255 11.07 -16.27 5.32
C LEU A 255 11.52 -14.86 5.68
N GLY A 256 11.19 -14.39 6.90
CA GLY A 256 11.53 -13.06 7.38
C GLY A 256 10.50 -11.98 7.01
N VAL A 257 9.28 -12.38 6.62
CA VAL A 257 8.19 -11.42 6.40
C VAL A 257 7.84 -10.73 7.72
N THR A 258 7.79 -9.42 7.71
CA THR A 258 7.44 -8.58 8.85
C THR A 258 5.97 -8.15 8.83
N ASP A 259 5.40 -8.00 7.62
CA ASP A 259 4.06 -7.47 7.41
C ASP A 259 3.28 -8.30 6.39
N LEU A 260 2.09 -8.75 6.75
CA LEU A 260 1.18 -9.48 5.89
C LEU A 260 -0.10 -8.67 5.66
N GLY A 261 -0.41 -8.37 4.39
CA GLY A 261 -1.58 -7.62 3.99
C GLY A 261 -2.68 -8.52 3.42
N VAL A 262 -3.81 -8.53 4.10
CA VAL A 262 -4.96 -9.39 3.80
C VAL A 262 -6.00 -8.65 2.98
N THR A 263 -6.66 -9.35 2.04
CA THR A 263 -7.80 -8.86 1.27
C THR A 263 -9.07 -9.61 1.65
N LEU A 264 -10.20 -8.89 1.59
CA LEU A 264 -11.53 -9.42 1.87
C LEU A 264 -12.42 -9.28 0.63
N PRO A 265 -13.44 -10.14 0.46
CA PRO A 265 -14.43 -9.99 -0.58
C PRO A 265 -15.45 -8.91 -0.18
N TYR A 266 -15.31 -7.70 -0.69
CA TYR A 266 -16.17 -6.56 -0.34
C TYR A 266 -17.52 -6.53 -1.09
N ARG A 267 -17.90 -7.60 -1.79
CA ARG A 267 -19.18 -7.70 -2.52
C ARG A 267 -20.39 -7.50 -1.63
N GLU A 268 -20.31 -7.94 -0.40
CA GLU A 268 -21.33 -7.81 0.62
C GLU A 268 -20.71 -7.13 1.85
N PRO A 269 -21.04 -5.85 2.11
CA PRO A 269 -20.40 -5.07 3.19
C PRO A 269 -20.47 -5.73 4.57
N ASP A 270 -21.62 -6.33 4.93
CA ASP A 270 -21.76 -7.01 6.22
C ASP A 270 -20.96 -8.30 6.29
N LEU A 271 -20.86 -9.03 5.18
CA LEU A 271 -20.00 -10.21 5.09
C LEU A 271 -18.53 -9.86 5.24
N ALA A 272 -18.07 -8.75 4.63
CA ALA A 272 -16.68 -8.31 4.77
C ALA A 272 -16.31 -8.03 6.24
N VAL A 273 -17.19 -7.37 6.98
CA VAL A 273 -17.00 -7.11 8.42
C VAL A 273 -17.02 -8.42 9.23
N THR A 274 -17.93 -9.33 8.92
CA THR A 274 -18.00 -10.65 9.57
C THR A 274 -16.71 -11.43 9.34
N LEU A 275 -16.25 -11.52 8.10
CA LEU A 275 -15.01 -12.22 7.73
C LEU A 275 -13.77 -11.60 8.38
N LEU A 276 -13.74 -10.26 8.56
CA LEU A 276 -12.69 -9.58 9.29
C LEU A 276 -12.66 -10.02 10.76
N SER A 277 -13.82 -10.12 11.40
CA SER A 277 -13.95 -10.59 12.78
C SER A 277 -13.56 -12.06 12.91
N GLU A 278 -13.97 -12.92 11.98
CA GLU A 278 -13.57 -14.34 11.96
C GLU A 278 -12.05 -14.49 11.76
N LEU A 279 -11.45 -13.69 10.87
CA LEU A 279 -9.99 -13.65 10.71
C LEU A 279 -9.29 -13.25 11.99
N ALA A 280 -9.80 -12.23 12.68
CA ALA A 280 -9.23 -11.79 13.96
C ALA A 280 -9.25 -12.88 15.03
N VAL A 281 -10.32 -13.67 15.11
CA VAL A 281 -10.40 -14.83 16.02
C VAL A 281 -9.38 -15.90 15.63
N ARG A 282 -9.28 -16.19 14.33
CA ARG A 282 -8.38 -17.23 13.80
C ARG A 282 -6.89 -16.88 13.99
N CYS A 283 -6.55 -15.58 13.93
CA CYS A 283 -5.18 -15.08 14.03
C CYS A 283 -4.92 -14.29 15.34
N ALA A 284 -5.66 -14.56 16.40
CA ALA A 284 -5.61 -13.77 17.65
C ALA A 284 -4.19 -13.69 18.26
N SER A 285 -3.37 -14.72 18.10
CA SER A 285 -1.97 -14.75 18.57
C SER A 285 -1.05 -13.74 17.86
N HIS A 286 -1.47 -13.21 16.70
CA HIS A 286 -0.70 -12.31 15.86
C HIS A 286 -1.23 -10.87 15.86
N LEU A 287 -2.34 -10.61 16.57
CA LEU A 287 -2.90 -9.27 16.71
C LEU A 287 -2.30 -8.57 17.93
N THR A 288 -1.94 -7.30 17.78
CA THR A 288 -1.36 -6.51 18.86
C THR A 288 -2.48 -5.85 19.66
N GLY A 289 -2.80 -6.45 20.80
CA GLY A 289 -3.55 -5.78 21.86
C GLY A 289 -5.06 -5.75 21.65
N ALA A 290 -5.73 -6.80 22.04
CA ALA A 290 -7.04 -6.67 22.66
C ALA A 290 -6.85 -6.19 24.11
#